data_f82d5c8d294e5dab5ec72e252a01b2e7
#
_entry.id   f82d5c8d294e5dab5ec72e252a01b2e7
#
_cell.length_a   1.000
_cell.length_b   1.000
_cell.length_c   1.000
_cell.angle_alpha   90.00
_cell.angle_beta   90.00
_cell.angle_gamma   90.00
#
_symmetry.space_group_name_H-M   'P 1'
#
loop_
_entity.id
_entity.type
_entity.pdbx_description
1 polymer ?
#
loop_
_entity_poly.entity_id
_entity_poly.type
_entity_poly.pdbx_seq_one_letter_code
_entity_poly.pdbx_strand_id
1 'polypeptide(L)'
;MNRVLAARKREVVGLVALVLATLFLPSACAGPDAPIGPRIPQEGGGTVGGGTAAGVLAFLVQPNDAAAGSPIEPEVKVEALDSFGHVLTGFTGTVRVALGSNASGGTLSGTVSVAALSGVAFFDTLVINQAGHGYTLVASAPGFVSVASAPFTVFGAIAAAAPAQ
;
A
#
# COMPACT_ATOMS: atom_id res chain seq x y z
N MET A 1 2.63 35.42 -44.07
CA MET A 1 2.22 36.19 -42.88
C MET A 1 2.17 35.24 -41.68
N ASN A 2 3.20 35.39 -40.84
CA ASN A 2 3.48 34.55 -39.68
C ASN A 2 2.60 34.97 -38.49
N ARG A 3 2.00 34.04 -37.81
CA ARG A 3 1.68 34.25 -36.39
C ARG A 3 2.01 32.99 -35.61
N VAL A 4 3.17 33.07 -34.98
CA VAL A 4 3.67 32.18 -33.94
C VAL A 4 2.78 32.34 -32.71
N LEU A 5 2.12 31.30 -32.24
CA LEU A 5 1.41 31.31 -30.98
C LEU A 5 2.29 30.63 -29.91
N ALA A 6 2.84 31.48 -29.06
CA ALA A 6 3.71 31.08 -27.97
C ALA A 6 2.95 30.26 -26.91
N ALA A 7 3.49 29.10 -26.61
CA ALA A 7 3.06 28.24 -25.49
C ALA A 7 3.37 28.94 -24.16
N ARG A 8 2.33 29.22 -23.36
CA ARG A 8 2.49 29.67 -21.97
C ARG A 8 2.78 28.47 -21.08
N LYS A 9 4.02 28.35 -20.68
CA LYS A 9 4.47 27.52 -19.57
C LYS A 9 3.93 28.15 -18.26
N ARG A 10 2.95 27.52 -17.63
CA ARG A 10 2.51 27.89 -16.29
C ARG A 10 3.36 27.17 -15.27
N GLU A 11 4.31 27.86 -14.70
CA GLU A 11 4.96 27.46 -13.46
C GLU A 11 3.98 27.63 -12.31
N VAL A 12 3.65 26.51 -11.65
CA VAL A 12 2.96 26.52 -10.36
C VAL A 12 4.03 26.62 -9.28
N VAL A 13 4.31 27.84 -8.86
CA VAL A 13 5.16 28.08 -7.68
C VAL A 13 4.37 27.66 -6.44
N GLY A 14 4.86 26.61 -5.75
CA GLY A 14 4.29 26.14 -4.51
C GLY A 14 4.41 27.17 -3.40
N LEU A 15 3.29 27.52 -2.81
CA LEU A 15 3.19 28.36 -1.62
C LEU A 15 3.56 27.53 -0.38
N VAL A 16 4.76 27.72 0.14
CA VAL A 16 5.17 27.18 1.44
C VAL A 16 4.54 28.03 2.53
N ALA A 17 3.49 27.51 3.16
CA ALA A 17 2.91 28.13 4.35
C ALA A 17 3.78 27.82 5.56
N LEU A 18 4.47 28.85 6.04
CA LEU A 18 5.22 28.86 7.31
C LEU A 18 4.20 28.94 8.47
N VAL A 19 3.95 27.83 9.16
CA VAL A 19 3.17 27.83 10.40
C VAL A 19 4.12 28.06 11.57
N LEU A 20 4.03 29.24 12.19
CA LEU A 20 4.67 29.55 13.47
C LEU A 20 4.05 28.66 14.57
N ALA A 21 4.87 27.79 15.13
CA ALA A 21 4.55 27.06 16.35
C ALA A 21 4.69 27.99 17.57
N THR A 22 3.57 28.34 18.18
CA THR A 22 3.54 28.99 19.49
C THR A 22 3.87 27.97 20.57
N LEU A 23 4.96 28.27 21.28
CA LEU A 23 5.47 27.55 22.44
C LEU A 23 4.46 27.62 23.59
N PHE A 24 3.77 26.54 23.91
CA PHE A 24 2.99 26.43 25.13
C PHE A 24 3.68 25.46 26.08
N LEU A 25 4.31 25.97 27.11
CA LEU A 25 4.87 25.22 28.22
C LEU A 25 3.75 24.91 29.23
N PRO A 26 3.47 23.64 29.54
CA PRO A 26 2.73 23.34 30.76
C PRO A 26 3.65 23.23 31.94
N SER A 27 3.36 24.06 32.92
CA SER A 27 3.95 24.11 34.25
C SER A 27 3.81 22.77 34.97
N ALA A 28 4.94 22.27 35.51
CA ALA A 28 4.97 21.12 36.36
C ALA A 28 4.26 21.43 37.68
N CYS A 29 3.26 20.58 38.02
CA CYS A 29 2.77 20.51 39.39
C CYS A 29 3.10 19.10 39.93
N ALA A 30 4.15 19.02 40.71
CA ALA A 30 4.46 17.84 41.49
C ALA A 30 3.52 17.79 42.70
N GLY A 31 2.73 16.75 42.81
CA GLY A 31 1.96 16.40 43.99
C GLY A 31 2.44 15.06 44.58
N PRO A 32 2.65 14.97 45.90
CA PRO A 32 3.15 13.76 46.53
C PRO A 32 2.05 12.76 46.84
N ASP A 33 2.42 11.47 46.73
CA ASP A 33 1.83 10.32 47.40
C ASP A 33 0.34 10.00 47.15
N ALA A 34 0.10 9.07 46.23
CA ALA A 34 -1.12 8.25 46.22
C ALA A 34 -0.76 6.80 46.59
N PRO A 35 -1.58 6.11 47.42
CA PRO A 35 -1.28 4.80 47.96
C PRO A 35 -1.38 3.71 46.89
N ILE A 36 -0.48 2.74 47.01
CA ILE A 36 -0.36 1.55 46.19
C ILE A 36 -1.62 0.67 46.39
N GLY A 37 -2.58 0.72 45.44
CA GLY A 37 -3.66 -0.25 45.35
C GLY A 37 -3.19 -1.52 44.64
N PRO A 38 -3.84 -2.68 44.89
CA PRO A 38 -3.42 -3.96 44.34
C PRO A 38 -3.52 -3.95 42.80
N ARG A 39 -2.42 -4.37 42.17
CA ARG A 39 -2.35 -4.53 40.72
C ARG A 39 -3.30 -5.62 40.27
N ILE A 40 -4.31 -5.24 39.51
CA ILE A 40 -5.12 -6.18 38.72
C ILE A 40 -4.26 -6.60 37.51
N PRO A 41 -4.12 -7.89 37.21
CA PRO A 41 -3.50 -8.33 35.95
C PRO A 41 -4.39 -7.87 34.81
N GLN A 42 -3.97 -6.89 34.03
CA GLN A 42 -4.66 -6.47 32.82
C GLN A 42 -4.18 -7.39 31.69
N GLU A 43 -4.87 -8.51 31.54
CA GLU A 43 -4.81 -9.33 30.36
C GLU A 43 -5.55 -8.60 29.23
N GLY A 44 -4.93 -8.43 28.09
CA GLY A 44 -5.57 -8.12 26.82
C GLY A 44 -5.51 -6.66 26.37
N GLY A 45 -4.41 -5.96 26.61
CA GLY A 45 -4.10 -4.74 25.89
C GLY A 45 -3.38 -5.09 24.60
N GLY A 46 -4.08 -5.09 23.46
CA GLY A 46 -3.42 -5.09 22.17
C GLY A 46 -2.45 -3.91 22.13
N THR A 47 -1.17 -4.18 22.15
CA THR A 47 -0.11 -3.23 21.89
C THR A 47 -0.33 -2.66 20.49
N VAL A 48 -0.92 -1.48 20.42
CA VAL A 48 -0.65 -0.56 19.31
C VAL A 48 0.82 -0.18 19.48
N GLY A 49 1.70 -1.07 18.99
CA GLY A 49 3.09 -0.80 18.88
C GLY A 49 3.25 0.40 17.96
N GLY A 50 3.47 1.57 18.54
CA GLY A 50 4.10 2.69 17.86
C GLY A 50 5.55 2.36 17.60
N GLY A 51 5.84 1.24 16.95
CA GLY A 51 7.13 0.94 16.37
C GLY A 51 7.29 1.87 15.17
N THR A 52 8.37 2.64 15.17
CA THR A 52 8.89 3.26 13.96
C THR A 52 8.90 2.18 12.88
N ALA A 53 8.15 2.39 11.80
CA ALA A 53 8.12 1.44 10.70
C ALA A 53 9.57 1.21 10.24
N ALA A 54 9.95 -0.05 10.07
CA ALA A 54 11.31 -0.41 9.63
C ALA A 54 11.59 0.13 8.22
N GLY A 55 10.52 0.43 7.46
CA GLY A 55 10.58 0.96 6.12
C GLY A 55 9.19 1.09 5.49
N VAL A 56 9.18 1.26 4.19
CA VAL A 56 7.95 1.33 3.37
C VAL A 56 7.96 0.22 2.32
N LEU A 57 6.77 -0.22 1.94
CA LEU A 57 6.62 -1.09 0.78
C LEU A 57 6.40 -0.24 -0.47
N ALA A 58 6.86 -0.73 -1.61
CA ALA A 58 6.57 -0.13 -2.91
C ALA A 58 6.25 -1.21 -3.95
N PHE A 59 5.39 -0.89 -4.91
CA PHE A 59 5.17 -1.77 -6.06
C PHE A 59 6.28 -1.53 -7.09
N LEU A 60 7.17 -2.50 -7.24
CA LEU A 60 8.20 -2.51 -8.30
C LEU A 60 7.55 -2.78 -9.67
N VAL A 61 6.58 -3.71 -9.70
CA VAL A 61 5.74 -3.97 -10.86
C VAL A 61 4.29 -3.81 -10.42
N GLN A 62 3.61 -2.84 -11.00
CA GLN A 62 2.20 -2.54 -10.76
C GLN A 62 1.31 -3.62 -11.40
N PRO A 63 0.12 -3.91 -10.82
CA PRO A 63 -0.86 -4.73 -11.51
C PRO A 63 -1.34 -4.04 -12.79
N ASN A 64 -1.44 -4.79 -13.86
CA ASN A 64 -2.08 -4.35 -15.11
C ASN A 64 -3.52 -4.82 -15.20
N ASP A 65 -4.22 -4.31 -16.20
CA ASP A 65 -5.55 -4.76 -16.56
C ASP A 65 -5.52 -6.26 -16.90
N ALA A 66 -6.54 -7.00 -16.45
CA ALA A 66 -6.61 -8.45 -16.61
C ALA A 66 -8.03 -8.90 -16.95
N ALA A 67 -8.19 -10.13 -17.43
CA ALA A 67 -9.51 -10.74 -17.58
C ALA A 67 -9.95 -11.40 -16.26
N ALA A 68 -11.25 -11.32 -15.93
CA ALA A 68 -11.80 -11.99 -14.76
C ALA A 68 -11.53 -13.51 -14.81
N GLY A 69 -10.99 -14.04 -13.75
CA GLY A 69 -10.60 -15.45 -13.66
C GLY A 69 -9.25 -15.80 -14.28
N SER A 70 -8.52 -14.82 -14.82
CA SER A 70 -7.16 -15.01 -15.35
C SER A 70 -6.11 -14.40 -14.41
N PRO A 71 -4.87 -14.90 -14.40
CA PRO A 71 -3.78 -14.29 -13.66
C PRO A 71 -3.52 -12.84 -14.13
N ILE A 72 -3.13 -11.99 -13.18
CA ILE A 72 -2.69 -10.62 -13.48
C ILE A 72 -1.27 -10.71 -14.05
N GLU A 73 -1.08 -10.25 -15.28
CA GLU A 73 0.22 -10.24 -15.95
C GLU A 73 0.65 -8.80 -16.33
N PRO A 74 1.94 -8.48 -16.24
CA PRO A 74 3.04 -9.27 -15.69
C PRO A 74 2.88 -9.50 -14.18
N GLU A 75 3.66 -10.47 -13.63
CA GLU A 75 3.66 -10.77 -12.20
C GLU A 75 3.83 -9.50 -11.36
N VAL A 76 3.01 -9.33 -10.34
CA VAL A 76 3.10 -8.19 -9.44
C VAL A 76 4.30 -8.35 -8.51
N LYS A 77 5.14 -7.32 -8.40
CA LYS A 77 6.31 -7.33 -7.53
C LYS A 77 6.21 -6.21 -6.52
N VAL A 78 6.48 -6.56 -5.26
CA VAL A 78 6.51 -5.61 -4.15
C VAL A 78 7.89 -5.64 -3.52
N GLU A 79 8.51 -4.48 -3.37
CA GLU A 79 9.81 -4.32 -2.73
C GLU A 79 9.68 -3.65 -1.37
N ALA A 80 10.58 -4.03 -0.46
CA ALA A 80 10.74 -3.42 0.85
C ALA A 80 11.88 -2.40 0.79
N LEU A 81 11.57 -1.16 1.12
CA LEU A 81 12.50 -0.02 1.10
C LEU A 81 12.78 0.49 2.50
N ASP A 82 13.98 1.00 2.73
CA ASP A 82 14.32 1.77 3.92
C ASP A 82 13.74 3.20 3.86
N SER A 83 13.98 3.99 4.89
CA SER A 83 13.55 5.39 4.95
C SER A 83 14.21 6.30 3.92
N PHE A 84 15.27 5.84 3.25
CA PHE A 84 15.99 6.56 2.20
C PHE A 84 15.59 6.12 0.79
N GLY A 85 14.73 5.10 0.68
CA GLY A 85 14.28 4.56 -0.60
C GLY A 85 15.19 3.49 -1.20
N HIS A 86 16.11 2.90 -0.43
CA HIS A 86 16.93 1.79 -0.88
C HIS A 86 16.27 0.46 -0.55
N VAL A 87 16.40 -0.51 -1.45
CA VAL A 87 15.87 -1.86 -1.25
C VAL A 87 16.57 -2.54 -0.08
N LEU A 88 15.78 -3.02 0.86
CA LEU A 88 16.24 -3.82 2.01
C LEU A 88 16.54 -5.25 1.56
N THR A 89 17.68 -5.49 0.95
CA THR A 89 18.07 -6.82 0.40
C THR A 89 18.18 -7.91 1.46
N GLY A 90 18.31 -7.55 2.73
CA GLY A 90 18.27 -8.50 3.86
C GLY A 90 16.85 -8.86 4.34
N PHE A 91 15.82 -8.22 3.81
CA PHE A 91 14.45 -8.52 4.21
C PHE A 91 13.95 -9.80 3.54
N THR A 92 13.55 -10.77 4.38
CA THR A 92 12.98 -12.06 3.96
C THR A 92 11.61 -12.31 4.59
N GLY A 93 11.01 -11.28 5.18
CA GLY A 93 9.70 -11.37 5.83
C GLY A 93 8.56 -11.60 4.84
N THR A 94 7.42 -11.99 5.36
CA THR A 94 6.22 -12.25 4.55
C THR A 94 5.53 -10.95 4.16
N VAL A 95 5.34 -10.75 2.86
CA VAL A 95 4.51 -9.69 2.29
C VAL A 95 3.15 -10.28 1.92
N ARG A 96 2.08 -9.59 2.26
CA ARG A 96 0.70 -9.95 1.92
C ARG A 96 0.09 -8.92 1.01
N VAL A 97 -0.71 -9.39 0.04
CA VAL A 97 -1.49 -8.55 -0.86
C VAL A 97 -2.97 -8.83 -0.65
N ALA A 98 -3.78 -7.77 -0.63
CA ALA A 98 -5.23 -7.83 -0.54
C ALA A 98 -5.86 -6.82 -1.52
N LEU A 99 -7.15 -6.98 -1.82
CA LEU A 99 -7.90 -5.94 -2.53
C LEU A 99 -8.07 -4.71 -1.64
N GLY A 100 -7.73 -3.55 -2.17
CA GLY A 100 -8.03 -2.26 -1.57
C GLY A 100 -9.39 -1.75 -2.05
N SER A 101 -9.42 -1.01 -3.15
CA SER A 101 -10.68 -0.62 -3.78
C SER A 101 -11.30 -1.83 -4.52
N ASN A 102 -12.57 -2.11 -4.24
CA ASN A 102 -13.29 -3.28 -4.73
C ASN A 102 -14.78 -2.97 -4.92
N ALA A 103 -15.08 -1.95 -5.72
CA ALA A 103 -16.45 -1.48 -5.95
C ALA A 103 -17.36 -2.54 -6.59
N SER A 104 -16.79 -3.49 -7.33
CA SER A 104 -17.53 -4.57 -8.00
C SER A 104 -17.73 -5.82 -7.15
N GLY A 105 -17.20 -5.88 -5.92
CA GLY A 105 -17.36 -7.03 -5.02
C GLY A 105 -16.58 -8.27 -5.42
N GLY A 106 -15.48 -8.11 -6.18
CA GLY A 106 -14.61 -9.23 -6.57
C GLY A 106 -13.85 -9.82 -5.40
N THR A 107 -13.37 -11.05 -5.59
CA THR A 107 -12.45 -11.74 -4.67
C THR A 107 -11.10 -11.92 -5.30
N LEU A 108 -10.05 -11.64 -4.52
CA LEU A 108 -8.66 -11.94 -4.88
C LEU A 108 -8.33 -13.36 -4.44
N SER A 109 -7.77 -14.14 -5.35
CA SER A 109 -7.31 -15.51 -5.11
C SER A 109 -5.90 -15.71 -5.66
N GLY A 110 -5.35 -16.90 -5.48
CA GLY A 110 -3.97 -17.23 -5.80
C GLY A 110 -3.03 -17.03 -4.60
N THR A 111 -1.75 -16.83 -4.85
CA THR A 111 -0.73 -16.68 -3.81
C THR A 111 -0.71 -15.25 -3.29
N VAL A 112 -1.57 -14.95 -2.31
CA VAL A 112 -1.71 -13.61 -1.72
C VAL A 112 -0.73 -13.31 -0.58
N SER A 113 0.17 -14.25 -0.26
CA SER A 113 1.14 -14.13 0.84
C SER A 113 2.44 -14.82 0.44
N VAL A 114 3.53 -14.07 0.32
CA VAL A 114 4.82 -14.54 -0.19
C VAL A 114 5.95 -14.01 0.72
N ALA A 115 6.94 -14.88 0.98
CA ALA A 115 8.17 -14.44 1.63
C ALA A 115 9.03 -13.65 0.62
N ALA A 116 9.53 -12.51 1.04
CA ALA A 116 10.42 -11.71 0.21
C ALA A 116 11.76 -12.43 0.00
N LEU A 117 12.29 -12.35 -1.21
CA LEU A 117 13.63 -12.79 -1.56
C LEU A 117 14.47 -11.56 -1.88
N SER A 118 15.53 -11.35 -1.09
CA SER A 118 16.39 -10.16 -1.22
C SER A 118 15.60 -8.83 -1.23
N GLY A 119 14.57 -8.74 -0.39
CA GLY A 119 13.75 -7.54 -0.27
C GLY A 119 12.59 -7.42 -1.27
N VAL A 120 12.40 -8.40 -2.16
CA VAL A 120 11.33 -8.38 -3.18
C VAL A 120 10.42 -9.60 -3.04
N ALA A 121 9.12 -9.38 -3.02
CA ALA A 121 8.09 -10.42 -3.05
C ALA A 121 7.46 -10.51 -4.44
N PHE A 122 7.32 -11.71 -4.97
CA PHE A 122 6.84 -12.01 -6.32
C PHE A 122 5.46 -12.67 -6.25
N PHE A 123 4.47 -12.08 -6.89
CA PHE A 123 3.09 -12.55 -6.91
C PHE A 123 2.69 -12.90 -8.36
N ASP A 124 2.84 -14.14 -8.74
CA ASP A 124 2.66 -14.68 -10.10
C ASP A 124 1.26 -15.26 -10.39
N THR A 125 0.47 -15.55 -9.36
CA THR A 125 -0.80 -16.26 -9.47
C THR A 125 -2.01 -15.48 -8.98
N LEU A 126 -1.90 -14.15 -8.90
CA LEU A 126 -3.02 -13.32 -8.47
C LEU A 126 -4.15 -13.31 -9.49
N VAL A 127 -5.35 -13.66 -9.06
CA VAL A 127 -6.56 -13.72 -9.90
C VAL A 127 -7.70 -12.98 -9.22
N ILE A 128 -8.42 -12.17 -9.97
CA ILE A 128 -9.68 -11.55 -9.54
C ILE A 128 -10.83 -12.17 -10.34
N ASN A 129 -11.85 -12.64 -9.64
CA ASN A 129 -12.95 -13.39 -10.25
C ASN A 129 -14.06 -12.53 -10.88
N GLN A 130 -14.09 -11.22 -10.59
CA GLN A 130 -15.19 -10.33 -10.98
C GLN A 130 -14.66 -9.19 -11.85
N ALA A 131 -15.36 -8.93 -12.97
CA ALA A 131 -15.10 -7.77 -13.82
C ALA A 131 -15.47 -6.46 -13.10
N GLY A 132 -14.68 -5.43 -13.32
CA GLY A 132 -14.90 -4.11 -12.72
C GLY A 132 -13.76 -3.15 -12.99
N HIS A 133 -13.99 -1.88 -12.69
CA HIS A 133 -13.04 -0.80 -12.86
C HIS A 133 -12.55 -0.29 -11.51
N GLY A 134 -11.33 0.22 -11.49
CA GLY A 134 -10.78 0.89 -10.31
C GLY A 134 -10.39 -0.06 -9.17
N TYR A 135 -10.08 -1.31 -9.47
CA TYR A 135 -9.46 -2.21 -8.51
C TYR A 135 -8.10 -1.69 -8.08
N THR A 136 -7.78 -1.83 -6.81
CA THR A 136 -6.43 -1.60 -6.30
C THR A 136 -5.98 -2.78 -5.45
N LEU A 137 -4.68 -3.04 -5.42
CA LEU A 137 -4.06 -3.96 -4.49
C LEU A 137 -3.43 -3.18 -3.35
N VAL A 138 -3.47 -3.73 -2.14
CA VAL A 138 -2.77 -3.19 -0.97
C VAL A 138 -1.76 -4.23 -0.51
N ALA A 139 -0.49 -3.84 -0.53
CA ALA A 139 0.59 -4.66 0.03
C ALA A 139 0.86 -4.27 1.47
N SER A 140 1.08 -5.25 2.33
CA SER A 140 1.38 -5.09 3.75
C SER A 140 2.41 -6.10 4.23
N ALA A 141 3.26 -5.69 5.17
CA ALA A 141 4.20 -6.56 5.88
C ALA A 141 4.40 -6.07 7.30
N PRO A 142 4.67 -6.94 8.28
CA PRO A 142 4.91 -6.53 9.66
C PRO A 142 6.09 -5.57 9.76
N GLY A 143 5.89 -4.43 10.42
CA GLY A 143 6.90 -3.39 10.58
C GLY A 143 7.10 -2.46 9.39
N PHE A 144 6.29 -2.56 8.35
CA PHE A 144 6.34 -1.68 7.18
C PHE A 144 5.06 -0.88 7.01
N VAL A 145 5.18 0.30 6.42
CA VAL A 145 4.01 1.05 5.97
C VAL A 145 3.42 0.34 4.74
N SER A 146 2.11 0.05 4.80
CA SER A 146 1.40 -0.54 3.67
C SER A 146 1.26 0.44 2.50
N VAL A 147 1.18 -0.10 1.28
CA VAL A 147 1.07 0.70 0.06
C VAL A 147 -0.06 0.17 -0.81
N ALA A 148 -0.78 1.09 -1.46
CA ALA A 148 -1.77 0.75 -2.47
C ALA A 148 -1.18 0.86 -3.88
N SER A 149 -1.59 -0.03 -4.78
CA SER A 149 -1.24 0.05 -6.19
C SER A 149 -1.98 1.18 -6.91
N ALA A 150 -1.55 1.48 -8.14
CA ALA A 150 -2.38 2.20 -9.10
C ALA A 150 -3.70 1.44 -9.35
N PRO A 151 -4.79 2.15 -9.68
CA PRO A 151 -6.04 1.51 -10.05
C PRO A 151 -5.92 0.83 -11.42
N PHE A 152 -6.54 -0.34 -11.57
CA PHE A 152 -6.57 -1.12 -12.80
C PHE A 152 -7.97 -1.68 -13.05
N THR A 153 -8.18 -2.23 -14.25
CA THR A 153 -9.46 -2.77 -14.69
C THR A 153 -9.40 -4.28 -14.83
N VAL A 154 -10.44 -4.96 -14.36
CA VAL A 154 -10.66 -6.37 -14.65
C VAL A 154 -11.80 -6.47 -15.66
N PHE A 155 -11.50 -6.96 -16.88
CA PHE A 155 -12.49 -7.14 -17.94
C PHE A 155 -13.30 -8.41 -17.71
N GLY A 156 -14.54 -8.42 -18.20
CA GLY A 156 -15.32 -9.66 -18.24
C GLY A 156 -14.57 -10.73 -19.06
N ALA A 157 -14.61 -11.99 -18.60
CA ALA A 157 -14.06 -13.09 -19.37
C ALA A 157 -14.72 -13.07 -20.77
N ILE A 158 -13.91 -12.97 -21.82
CA ILE A 158 -14.41 -13.12 -23.18
C ILE A 158 -14.76 -14.60 -23.32
N ALA A 159 -16.07 -14.91 -23.33
CA ALA A 159 -16.48 -16.25 -23.72
C ALA A 159 -15.88 -16.51 -25.11
N ALA A 160 -14.95 -17.47 -25.18
CA ALA A 160 -14.40 -17.88 -26.48
C ALA A 160 -15.60 -18.20 -27.37
N ALA A 161 -15.76 -17.44 -28.46
CA ALA A 161 -16.81 -17.73 -29.44
C ALA A 161 -16.59 -19.16 -29.91
N ALA A 162 -17.56 -20.03 -29.64
CA ALA A 162 -17.52 -21.41 -30.15
C ALA A 162 -17.35 -21.33 -31.67
N PRO A 163 -16.45 -22.13 -32.27
CA PRO A 163 -16.34 -22.15 -33.71
C PRO A 163 -17.70 -22.51 -34.30
N ALA A 164 -18.19 -21.68 -35.20
CA ALA A 164 -19.43 -21.96 -35.95
C ALA A 164 -19.20 -23.28 -36.74
N GLN A 165 -20.03 -24.26 -36.46
CA GLN A 165 -20.09 -25.51 -37.21
C GLN A 165 -20.91 -25.30 -38.49
#